data_dfe53357f637f609f1a42545d45e9b75
#
_entry.id   dfe53357f637f609f1a42545d45e9b75
#
_cell.length_a   1.000
_cell.length_b   1.000
_cell.length_c   1.000
_cell.angle_alpha   90.00
_cell.angle_beta   90.00
_cell.angle_gamma   90.00
#
_symmetry.space_group_name_H-M   'P 1'
#
loop_
_entity.id
_entity.type
_entity.pdbx_description
1 polymer ?
#
loop_
_entity_poly.entity_id
_entity_poly.type
_entity_poly.pdbx_seq_one_letter_code
_entity_poly.pdbx_strand_id
1 'polypeptide(L)'
;MTVVPITSADLIATEVSWFSALCSDDYQFLGVPDGNLRSSWEHCSSIVKEAENYGFRNILCPSSYQVGQDTLSFVAGCAPITEKINMLAWQAC
;
A
#
# COMPACT_ATOMS: atom_id res chain seq x y z
N MET A 1 -16.94 -6.01 -0.34
CA MET A 1 -16.74 -4.80 -1.13
C MET A 1 -16.95 -5.10 -2.61
N THR A 2 -17.59 -4.19 -3.30
CA THR A 2 -17.84 -4.36 -4.73
C THR A 2 -16.60 -3.98 -5.52
N VAL A 3 -16.17 -4.88 -6.38
CA VAL A 3 -15.08 -4.58 -7.31
C VAL A 3 -15.66 -3.71 -8.41
N VAL A 4 -15.06 -2.55 -8.65
CA VAL A 4 -15.48 -1.67 -9.73
C VAL A 4 -15.07 -2.32 -11.06
N PRO A 5 -16.02 -2.65 -11.94
CA PRO A 5 -15.69 -3.33 -13.18
C PRO A 5 -15.17 -2.34 -14.21
N ILE A 6 -13.87 -2.14 -14.20
CA ILE A 6 -13.18 -1.43 -15.26
C ILE A 6 -12.64 -2.50 -16.19
N THR A 7 -13.12 -2.54 -17.42
CA THR A 7 -12.71 -3.57 -18.36
C THR A 7 -11.56 -3.10 -19.23
N SER A 8 -10.63 -4.01 -19.49
CA SER A 8 -9.58 -3.82 -20.47
C SER A 8 -10.14 -4.00 -21.90
N ALA A 9 -9.29 -3.78 -22.88
CA ALA A 9 -9.66 -4.03 -24.28
C ALA A 9 -10.06 -5.50 -24.53
N ASP A 10 -9.62 -6.41 -23.69
CA ASP A 10 -9.94 -7.83 -23.78
C ASP A 10 -11.20 -8.21 -22.99
N LEU A 11 -11.93 -7.24 -22.46
CA LEU A 11 -13.09 -7.42 -21.61
C LEU A 11 -12.79 -8.14 -20.30
N ILE A 12 -11.54 -8.10 -19.87
CA ILE A 12 -11.11 -8.64 -18.59
C ILE A 12 -11.24 -7.54 -17.54
N ALA A 13 -11.73 -7.89 -16.34
CA ALA A 13 -11.87 -6.92 -15.27
C ALA A 13 -10.50 -6.36 -14.86
N THR A 14 -10.42 -5.05 -14.70
CA THR A 14 -9.21 -4.39 -14.24
C THR A 14 -9.03 -4.60 -12.74
N GLU A 15 -7.81 -4.83 -12.32
CA GLU A 15 -7.47 -4.93 -10.91
C GLU A 15 -7.43 -3.56 -10.28
N VAL A 16 -7.98 -3.45 -9.07
CA VAL A 16 -7.94 -2.22 -8.28
C VAL A 16 -6.82 -2.36 -7.26
N SER A 17 -5.97 -1.35 -7.21
CA SER A 17 -4.81 -1.33 -6.31
C SER A 17 -4.97 -0.23 -5.28
N TRP A 18 -4.33 -0.42 -4.13
CA TRP A 18 -4.22 0.60 -3.10
C TRP A 18 -2.78 1.11 -3.02
N PHE A 19 -2.58 2.18 -2.31
CA PHE A 19 -1.27 2.82 -2.15
C PHE A 19 -0.86 2.75 -0.68
N SER A 20 0.36 2.29 -0.41
CA SER A 20 0.87 2.19 0.96
C SER A 20 1.54 3.48 1.39
N ALA A 21 1.35 3.85 2.65
CA ALA A 21 1.86 5.11 3.20
C ALA A 21 3.28 4.95 3.78
N LEU A 22 4.23 4.52 2.95
CA LEU A 22 5.60 4.25 3.38
C LEU A 22 6.52 5.48 3.47
N CYS A 23 6.06 6.62 3.00
CA CYS A 23 6.90 7.82 2.88
C CYS A 23 6.60 8.88 3.96
N SER A 24 5.97 8.48 5.05
CA SER A 24 5.59 9.36 6.17
C SER A 24 4.76 10.56 5.74
N ASP A 25 3.82 10.34 4.82
CA ASP A 25 2.99 11.37 4.20
C ASP A 25 1.49 11.12 4.35
N ASP A 26 1.10 10.22 5.24
CA ASP A 26 -0.31 9.90 5.48
C ASP A 26 -0.89 10.84 6.52
N TYR A 27 -1.07 12.10 6.14
CA TYR A 27 -1.57 13.14 7.05
C TYR A 27 -3.05 13.39 6.83
N GLN A 28 -3.77 13.64 7.92
CA GLN A 28 -5.17 14.02 7.84
C GLN A 28 -5.33 15.38 7.14
N PHE A 29 -4.42 16.32 7.40
CA PHE A 29 -4.43 17.63 6.78
C PHE A 29 -3.14 17.84 5.99
N LEU A 30 -3.28 18.31 4.76
CA LEU A 30 -2.16 18.50 3.87
C LEU A 30 -1.10 19.44 4.49
N GLY A 31 0.12 18.97 4.55
CA GLY A 31 1.24 19.72 5.07
C GLY A 31 1.32 19.81 6.60
N VAL A 32 0.43 19.15 7.32
CA VAL A 32 0.45 19.13 8.78
C VAL A 32 0.85 17.73 9.27
N PRO A 33 2.10 17.52 9.71
CA PRO A 33 2.55 16.22 10.18
C PRO A 33 1.74 15.72 11.36
N ASP A 34 1.42 14.43 11.35
CA ASP A 34 0.73 13.77 12.44
C ASP A 34 1.58 12.59 12.91
N GLY A 35 2.11 12.68 14.13
CA GLY A 35 2.98 11.65 14.68
C GLY A 35 2.32 10.29 14.84
N ASN A 36 0.99 10.23 14.88
CA ASN A 36 0.24 8.98 14.97
C ASN A 36 0.09 8.28 13.62
N LEU A 37 0.25 9.03 12.52
CA LEU A 37 0.08 8.52 11.16
C LEU A 37 1.40 8.39 10.41
N ARG A 38 2.51 8.43 11.12
CA ARG A 38 3.81 8.22 10.48
C ARG A 38 3.95 6.78 10.01
N SER A 39 4.92 6.54 9.12
CA SER A 39 5.15 5.23 8.51
C SER A 39 5.79 4.23 9.48
N SER A 40 5.08 3.89 10.54
CA SER A 40 5.48 2.81 11.44
C SER A 40 5.08 1.46 10.87
N TRP A 41 5.70 0.38 11.36
CA TRP A 41 5.31 -0.97 10.99
C TRP A 41 3.83 -1.22 11.30
N GLU A 42 3.38 -0.83 12.48
CA GLU A 42 2.01 -1.03 12.92
C GLU A 42 1.01 -0.35 11.99
N HIS A 43 1.26 0.91 11.66
CA HIS A 43 0.36 1.67 10.81
C HIS A 43 0.34 1.13 9.38
N CYS A 44 1.51 0.95 8.79
CA CYS A 44 1.60 0.52 7.39
C CYS A 44 1.14 -0.92 7.19
N SER A 45 1.46 -1.82 8.12
CA SER A 45 1.00 -3.21 8.01
C SER A 45 -0.51 -3.32 8.20
N SER A 46 -1.11 -2.47 9.03
CA SER A 46 -2.56 -2.43 9.19
C SER A 46 -3.26 -2.02 7.88
N ILE A 47 -2.67 -1.07 7.15
CA ILE A 47 -3.20 -0.66 5.84
C ILE A 47 -3.17 -1.82 4.85
N VAL A 48 -2.08 -2.57 4.80
CA VAL A 48 -1.96 -3.73 3.92
C VAL A 48 -3.02 -4.78 4.26
N LYS A 49 -3.21 -5.08 5.53
CA LYS A 49 -4.22 -6.04 5.97
C LYS A 49 -5.63 -5.59 5.63
N GLU A 50 -5.93 -4.32 5.84
CA GLU A 50 -7.24 -3.78 5.48
C GLU A 50 -7.47 -3.81 3.97
N ALA A 51 -6.47 -3.46 3.18
CA ALA A 51 -6.58 -3.55 1.72
C ALA A 51 -6.86 -4.99 1.28
N GLU A 52 -6.19 -5.97 1.87
CA GLU A 52 -6.45 -7.38 1.58
C GLU A 52 -7.87 -7.79 1.99
N ASN A 53 -8.32 -7.37 3.17
CA ASN A 53 -9.65 -7.69 3.68
C ASN A 53 -10.76 -7.11 2.81
N TYR A 54 -10.53 -5.94 2.19
CA TYR A 54 -11.51 -5.30 1.32
C TYR A 54 -11.39 -5.73 -0.14
N GLY A 55 -10.54 -6.70 -0.44
CA GLY A 55 -10.48 -7.32 -1.76
C GLY A 55 -9.59 -6.64 -2.78
N PHE A 56 -8.72 -5.71 -2.36
CA PHE A 56 -7.72 -5.15 -3.28
C PHE A 56 -6.71 -6.22 -3.64
N ARG A 57 -6.39 -6.35 -4.91
CA ARG A 57 -5.44 -7.37 -5.38
C ARG A 57 -4.00 -6.95 -5.22
N ASN A 58 -3.75 -5.65 -5.30
CA ASN A 58 -2.39 -5.12 -5.29
C ASN A 58 -2.30 -3.96 -4.35
N ILE A 59 -1.13 -3.77 -3.75
CA ILE A 59 -0.80 -2.56 -3.03
C ILE A 59 0.57 -2.07 -3.50
N LEU A 60 0.63 -0.79 -3.88
CA LEU A 60 1.88 -0.18 -4.30
C LEU A 60 2.66 0.30 -3.07
N CYS A 61 3.88 -0.18 -2.95
CA CYS A 61 4.78 0.17 -1.86
C CYS A 61 5.86 1.09 -2.41
N PRO A 62 5.72 2.42 -2.26
CA PRO A 62 6.65 3.36 -2.84
C PRO A 62 7.94 3.48 -2.04
N SER A 63 8.95 4.04 -2.66
CA SER A 63 10.18 4.45 -2.02
C SER A 63 10.50 5.88 -2.43
N SER A 64 11.03 6.67 -1.50
CA SER A 64 11.42 8.04 -1.78
C SER A 64 12.65 8.41 -0.97
N TYR A 65 13.19 9.59 -1.25
CA TYR A 65 14.33 10.11 -0.49
C TYR A 65 13.95 10.51 0.94
N GLN A 66 12.67 10.79 1.18
CA GLN A 66 12.15 10.97 2.54
C GLN A 66 11.67 9.62 3.03
N VAL A 67 12.53 8.94 3.75
CA VAL A 67 12.31 7.54 4.08
C VAL A 67 11.49 7.39 5.35
N GLY A 68 10.30 6.82 5.24
CA GLY A 68 9.56 6.32 6.38
C GLY A 68 10.02 4.91 6.71
N GLN A 69 9.94 4.01 5.74
CA GLN A 69 10.40 2.64 5.88
C GLN A 69 11.12 2.20 4.61
N ASP A 70 12.03 1.24 4.76
CA ASP A 70 12.63 0.59 3.61
C ASP A 70 11.60 -0.31 2.93
N THR A 71 11.36 -0.04 1.65
CA THR A 71 10.28 -0.70 0.89
C THR A 71 10.47 -2.20 0.80
N LEU A 72 11.67 -2.66 0.50
CA LEU A 72 11.92 -4.11 0.36
C LEU A 72 11.80 -4.83 1.69
N SER A 73 12.30 -4.23 2.77
CA SER A 73 12.16 -4.80 4.11
C SER A 73 10.71 -4.86 4.55
N PHE A 74 9.93 -3.82 4.23
CA PHE A 74 8.51 -3.80 4.54
C PHE A 74 7.76 -4.90 3.78
N VAL A 75 8.00 -5.03 2.49
CA VAL A 75 7.37 -6.08 1.67
C VAL A 75 7.71 -7.47 2.21
N ALA A 76 8.98 -7.70 2.55
CA ALA A 76 9.40 -8.97 3.12
C ALA A 76 8.71 -9.26 4.45
N GLY A 77 8.55 -8.23 5.30
CA GLY A 77 7.84 -8.38 6.57
C GLY A 77 6.37 -8.66 6.43
N CYS A 78 5.74 -8.15 5.36
CA CYS A 78 4.32 -8.38 5.10
C CYS A 78 4.02 -9.76 4.49
N ALA A 79 4.99 -10.41 3.89
CA ALA A 79 4.78 -11.70 3.23
C ALA A 79 4.11 -12.74 4.13
N PRO A 80 4.55 -12.95 5.39
CA PRO A 80 3.93 -13.95 6.26
C PRO A 80 2.57 -13.56 6.82
N ILE A 81 2.16 -12.29 6.73
CA ILE A 81 0.88 -11.83 7.28
C ILE A 81 -0.18 -11.58 6.22
N THR A 82 0.15 -11.79 4.97
CA THR A 82 -0.79 -11.63 3.84
C THR A 82 -0.94 -12.95 3.11
N GLU A 83 -2.09 -13.14 2.45
CA GLU A 83 -2.38 -14.38 1.73
C GLU A 83 -2.59 -14.17 0.24
N LYS A 84 -3.32 -13.13 -0.15
CA LYS A 84 -3.78 -12.94 -1.52
C LYS A 84 -3.28 -11.67 -2.19
N ILE A 85 -2.99 -10.62 -1.41
CA ILE A 85 -2.62 -9.33 -1.98
C ILE A 85 -1.19 -9.39 -2.52
N ASN A 86 -1.01 -8.82 -3.71
CA ASN A 86 0.31 -8.69 -4.32
C ASN A 86 0.93 -7.37 -3.89
N MET A 87 2.18 -7.41 -3.51
CA MET A 87 2.90 -6.22 -3.08
C MET A 87 3.83 -5.75 -4.18
N LEU A 88 3.59 -4.55 -4.68
CA LEU A 88 4.34 -3.97 -5.79
C LEU A 88 5.37 -3.00 -5.21
N ALA A 89 6.60 -3.45 -5.07
CA ALA A 89 7.68 -2.61 -4.57
C ALA A 89 8.19 -1.71 -5.69
N TRP A 90 8.16 -0.39 -5.46
CA TRP A 90 8.71 0.58 -6.39
C TRP A 90 9.84 1.32 -5.72
N GLN A 91 10.97 1.39 -6.43
CA GLN A 91 12.16 2.06 -5.91
C GLN A 91 12.51 3.25 -6.79
N ALA A 92 12.60 4.42 -6.16
CA ALA A 92 13.14 5.61 -6.83
C ALA A 92 14.64 5.46 -6.98
N CYS A 93 15.12 5.65 -8.17
CA CYS A 93 16.57 5.63 -8.46
C CYS A 93 17.17 7.00 -8.29
#